data_019f69f058e401a3e643e89428b614df
#
_entry.id   019f69f058e401a3e643e89428b614df
#
_cell.length_a   1.000
_cell.length_b   1.000
_cell.length_c   1.000
_cell.angle_alpha   90.00
_cell.angle_beta   90.00
_cell.angle_gamma   90.00
#
_symmetry.space_group_name_H-M   'P 1'
#
loop_
_entity.id
_entity.type
_entity.pdbx_description
1 polymer ?
#
loop_
_entity_poly.entity_id
_entity_poly.type
_entity_poly.pdbx_seq_one_letter_code
_entity_poly.pdbx_strand_id
1 'polypeptide(L)'
;MHVAPRKGWRPIAAVVITAVAGSASLAQQGHQTLAPHEINYTDAPPAIEWSTPELPRGSIDFESAEERKLRIEVVANHLEQPWSIAFLPDGAMLITERAGRLRVVRKDRLDPEPVAGVPDVHTGGSRGLQGLMDVALHPRFTQNHWVYLTYHKPTSNGVGATTVMRATWNGSALVEGRDIFESGAVDTEASRIAFDRRGMMYVSISAPGSPQVRRAQDPNDYAGKIVRLRDDGTIPSDNPFVERVGYKPGIFTMGHRNGHGLAANPETGEMWETEQGPSGGDEVNILRPGHNYGWPVVSFGRDYWGPKISRHPFRSGMEDPSVVWLPSIGLTGMTFYTGTRFPHWQRNLFVGGLREGGLPRTGQIQRIVFNDSWQELRREPMLMELGQRIRDVREGPDGLLYVLTAEDDGALLRIEPR
;
A
#
# COMPACT_ATOMS: atom_id res chain seq x y z
N MET A 1 68.34 2.32 -42.55
CA MET A 1 68.71 3.56 -41.85
C MET A 1 68.37 3.42 -40.39
N HIS A 2 69.37 3.57 -39.60
CA HIS A 2 69.56 3.36 -38.19
C HIS A 2 68.38 3.24 -37.24
N VAL A 3 68.34 2.07 -36.59
CA VAL A 3 67.55 1.78 -35.42
C VAL A 3 68.45 1.95 -34.19
N ALA A 4 68.04 2.78 -33.21
CA ALA A 4 68.75 2.96 -31.97
C ALA A 4 68.21 1.99 -30.88
N PRO A 5 69.05 1.51 -29.95
CA PRO A 5 68.74 0.40 -29.06
C PRO A 5 67.94 0.82 -27.80
N ARG A 6 67.05 -0.06 -27.34
CA ARG A 6 66.27 0.05 -26.08
C ARG A 6 67.15 -0.21 -24.85
N LYS A 7 67.12 0.68 -23.85
CA LYS A 7 67.74 0.56 -22.56
C LYS A 7 67.17 -0.50 -21.67
N GLY A 8 68.03 -1.26 -21.03
CA GLY A 8 67.67 -2.44 -20.22
C GLY A 8 67.01 -2.14 -18.88
N TRP A 9 66.23 -3.11 -18.46
CA TRP A 9 65.64 -3.20 -17.15
C TRP A 9 66.67 -3.66 -16.12
N ARG A 10 66.69 -2.98 -14.96
CA ARG A 10 67.45 -3.43 -13.78
C ARG A 10 66.59 -4.35 -12.94
N PRO A 11 67.13 -5.44 -12.34
CA PRO A 11 66.40 -6.32 -11.48
C PRO A 11 66.22 -5.69 -10.08
N ILE A 12 64.97 -5.81 -9.56
CA ILE A 12 64.61 -5.45 -8.19
C ILE A 12 65.01 -6.62 -7.28
N ALA A 13 65.77 -6.33 -6.24
CA ALA A 13 66.22 -7.28 -5.25
C ALA A 13 65.07 -7.92 -4.47
N ALA A 14 65.04 -9.24 -4.39
CA ALA A 14 64.13 -10.00 -3.58
C ALA A 14 64.48 -9.86 -2.10
N VAL A 15 63.57 -9.31 -1.30
CA VAL A 15 63.66 -9.34 0.17
C VAL A 15 63.04 -10.67 0.62
N VAL A 16 63.89 -11.54 1.15
CA VAL A 16 63.42 -12.78 1.81
C VAL A 16 62.91 -12.41 3.20
N ILE A 17 61.57 -12.50 3.38
CA ILE A 17 60.98 -12.43 4.72
C ILE A 17 60.85 -13.86 5.26
N THR A 18 61.63 -14.15 6.27
CA THR A 18 61.57 -15.40 7.04
C THR A 18 60.27 -15.40 7.85
N ALA A 19 59.31 -16.23 7.48
CA ALA A 19 58.07 -16.43 8.26
C ALA A 19 58.40 -17.32 9.46
N VAL A 20 58.28 -16.75 10.65
CA VAL A 20 58.23 -17.51 11.91
C VAL A 20 56.84 -18.14 11.99
N ALA A 21 56.76 -19.45 11.92
CA ALA A 21 55.54 -20.19 12.13
C ALA A 21 55.14 -20.13 13.61
N GLY A 22 54.28 -19.19 13.95
CA GLY A 22 53.49 -19.20 15.17
C GLY A 22 52.19 -19.93 14.91
N SER A 23 52.03 -21.12 15.45
CA SER A 23 50.77 -21.85 15.47
C SER A 23 49.75 -21.11 16.34
N ALA A 24 49.02 -20.18 15.74
CA ALA A 24 47.80 -19.65 16.36
C ALA A 24 46.65 -20.58 16.05
N SER A 25 46.20 -21.28 17.05
CA SER A 25 44.92 -22.01 17.08
C SER A 25 43.78 -21.02 16.71
N LEU A 26 43.26 -21.13 15.50
CA LEU A 26 41.97 -20.53 15.12
C LEU A 26 40.89 -21.29 15.92
N ALA A 27 40.59 -20.74 17.09
CA ALA A 27 39.37 -21.12 17.78
C ALA A 27 38.19 -20.93 16.79
N GLN A 28 37.52 -22.01 16.45
CA GLN A 28 36.23 -21.99 15.80
C GLN A 28 35.30 -21.07 16.63
N GLN A 29 35.15 -19.83 16.21
CA GLN A 29 34.01 -19.05 16.65
C GLN A 29 32.79 -19.74 16.02
N GLY A 30 32.12 -20.55 16.85
CA GLY A 30 30.83 -21.11 16.51
C GLY A 30 29.93 -19.97 16.07
N HIS A 31 29.34 -20.11 14.89
CA HIS A 31 28.21 -19.30 14.50
C HIS A 31 27.13 -19.49 15.58
N GLN A 32 27.06 -18.56 16.54
CA GLN A 32 25.86 -18.41 17.33
C GLN A 32 24.74 -18.10 16.35
N THR A 33 23.92 -19.08 16.06
CA THR A 33 22.57 -18.84 15.57
C THR A 33 21.91 -18.04 16.67
N LEU A 34 21.83 -16.71 16.47
CA LEU A 34 21.02 -15.85 17.30
C LEU A 34 19.62 -16.46 17.26
N ALA A 35 19.14 -16.93 18.42
CA ALA A 35 17.74 -17.30 18.58
C ALA A 35 16.88 -16.13 18.05
N PRO A 36 15.71 -16.41 17.45
CA PRO A 36 14.81 -15.33 17.08
C PRO A 36 14.58 -14.51 18.34
N HIS A 37 15.13 -13.29 18.38
CA HIS A 37 14.78 -12.36 19.43
C HIS A 37 13.27 -12.14 19.31
N GLU A 38 12.54 -12.50 20.32
CA GLU A 38 11.21 -11.97 20.56
C GLU A 38 11.40 -10.45 20.67
N ILE A 39 11.05 -9.74 19.60
CA ILE A 39 11.11 -8.29 19.62
C ILE A 39 9.97 -7.84 20.51
N ASN A 40 10.35 -7.45 21.73
CA ASN A 40 9.42 -6.83 22.62
C ASN A 40 9.21 -5.39 22.13
N TYR A 41 8.09 -5.10 21.51
CA TYR A 41 7.77 -3.76 21.00
C TYR A 41 7.75 -2.68 22.10
N THR A 42 7.83 -3.07 23.37
CA THR A 42 7.96 -2.15 24.52
C THR A 42 9.33 -1.51 24.65
N ASP A 43 10.37 -2.04 23.95
CA ASP A 43 11.72 -1.50 24.00
C ASP A 43 12.00 -0.51 22.85
N ALA A 44 11.00 -0.19 22.04
CA ALA A 44 11.12 0.88 21.05
C ALA A 44 11.40 2.20 21.78
N PRO A 45 12.36 3.01 21.30
CA PRO A 45 12.55 4.35 21.85
C PRO A 45 11.21 5.09 21.79
N PRO A 46 10.90 5.92 22.81
CA PRO A 46 9.65 6.65 22.83
C PRO A 46 9.48 7.38 21.51
N ALA A 47 8.33 7.20 20.89
CA ALA A 47 8.00 7.91 19.66
C ALA A 47 8.18 9.40 19.96
N ILE A 48 9.00 10.09 19.17
CA ILE A 48 9.07 11.54 19.24
C ILE A 48 7.70 12.01 18.77
N GLU A 49 6.88 12.50 19.69
CA GLU A 49 5.60 13.11 19.37
C GLU A 49 5.87 14.42 18.63
N TRP A 50 5.68 14.41 17.35
CA TRP A 50 5.71 15.60 16.52
C TRP A 50 4.26 16.00 16.26
N SER A 51 3.90 17.22 16.67
CA SER A 51 2.60 17.77 16.29
C SER A 51 2.52 17.85 14.77
N THR A 52 1.44 17.33 14.19
CA THR A 52 1.14 17.54 12.77
C THR A 52 0.89 19.03 12.54
N PRO A 53 1.49 19.66 11.52
CA PRO A 53 1.19 21.05 11.20
C PRO A 53 -0.29 21.21 10.85
N GLU A 54 -0.91 22.30 11.27
CA GLU A 54 -2.22 22.66 10.77
C GLU A 54 -2.13 22.89 9.25
N LEU A 55 -3.14 22.43 8.53
CA LEU A 55 -3.29 22.79 7.12
C LEU A 55 -3.54 24.29 7.02
N PRO A 56 -2.90 24.97 6.06
CA PRO A 56 -3.10 26.40 5.88
C PRO A 56 -4.55 26.71 5.52
N ARG A 57 -5.02 27.85 6.00
CA ARG A 57 -6.34 28.36 5.61
C ARG A 57 -6.28 28.88 4.18
N GLY A 58 -7.12 28.35 3.31
CA GLY A 58 -7.16 28.70 1.90
C GLY A 58 -6.31 27.78 1.03
N SER A 59 -6.10 28.19 -0.21
CA SER A 59 -5.37 27.42 -1.20
C SER A 59 -3.85 27.58 -1.08
N ILE A 60 -3.13 26.54 -1.48
CA ILE A 60 -1.67 26.54 -1.56
C ILE A 60 -1.27 26.33 -3.01
N ASP A 61 -0.46 27.24 -3.54
CA ASP A 61 0.11 27.08 -4.87
C ASP A 61 1.38 26.23 -4.79
N PHE A 62 1.56 25.33 -5.76
CA PHE A 62 2.77 24.54 -5.89
C PHE A 62 3.09 24.22 -7.36
N GLU A 63 4.23 23.64 -7.59
CA GLU A 63 4.71 23.28 -8.92
C GLU A 63 5.13 21.80 -8.95
N SER A 64 4.94 21.14 -10.08
CA SER A 64 5.53 19.86 -10.37
C SER A 64 6.54 19.96 -11.53
N ALA A 65 7.29 18.93 -11.78
CA ALA A 65 8.31 18.93 -12.84
C ALA A 65 7.73 19.28 -14.22
N GLU A 66 6.52 18.82 -14.53
CA GLU A 66 5.91 18.92 -15.85
C GLU A 66 4.59 19.68 -15.87
N GLU A 67 3.87 19.71 -14.76
CA GLU A 67 2.67 20.54 -14.61
C GLU A 67 3.00 21.77 -13.74
N ARG A 68 2.64 22.91 -14.25
CA ARG A 68 2.91 24.21 -13.63
C ARG A 68 1.61 24.85 -13.18
N LYS A 69 1.72 25.78 -12.23
CA LYS A 69 0.58 26.53 -11.70
C LYS A 69 -0.50 25.62 -11.14
N LEU A 70 -0.07 24.78 -10.20
CA LEU A 70 -0.95 23.88 -9.48
C LEU A 70 -1.40 24.54 -8.16
N ARG A 71 -2.56 24.12 -7.70
CA ARG A 71 -3.15 24.57 -6.45
C ARG A 71 -3.71 23.39 -5.67
N ILE A 72 -3.56 23.44 -4.35
CA ILE A 72 -4.24 22.56 -3.42
C ILE A 72 -5.34 23.35 -2.74
N GLU A 73 -6.55 22.82 -2.76
CA GLU A 73 -7.70 23.33 -2.00
C GLU A 73 -8.05 22.34 -0.88
N VAL A 74 -8.34 22.87 0.32
CA VAL A 74 -8.92 22.07 1.40
C VAL A 74 -10.43 22.00 1.19
N VAL A 75 -10.90 20.86 0.72
CA VAL A 75 -12.32 20.60 0.39
C VAL A 75 -13.15 20.36 1.64
N ALA A 76 -12.61 19.57 2.57
CA ALA A 76 -13.23 19.29 3.86
C ALA A 76 -12.15 18.96 4.90
N ASN A 77 -12.39 19.33 6.13
CA ASN A 77 -11.56 19.01 7.30
C ASN A 77 -12.39 18.31 8.38
N HIS A 78 -11.80 18.01 9.54
CA HIS A 78 -12.43 17.31 10.65
C HIS A 78 -12.93 15.91 10.28
N LEU A 79 -12.15 15.20 9.45
CA LEU A 79 -12.30 13.79 9.19
C LEU A 79 -11.45 12.99 10.18
N GLU A 80 -12.05 12.08 10.92
CA GLU A 80 -11.32 11.28 11.90
C GLU A 80 -10.65 10.06 11.24
N GLN A 81 -9.32 10.11 11.10
CA GLN A 81 -8.53 9.04 10.50
C GLN A 81 -9.15 8.52 9.18
N PRO A 82 -9.40 9.40 8.19
CA PRO A 82 -10.02 8.98 6.94
C PRO A 82 -9.17 7.93 6.23
N TRP A 83 -9.85 6.97 5.55
CA TRP A 83 -9.14 5.85 4.95
C TRP A 83 -9.27 5.80 3.42
N SER A 84 -10.46 5.97 2.89
CA SER A 84 -10.72 5.82 1.46
C SER A 84 -11.81 6.76 0.98
N ILE A 85 -11.77 7.09 -0.32
CA ILE A 85 -12.75 7.95 -0.99
C ILE A 85 -13.34 7.24 -2.22
N ALA A 86 -14.65 7.39 -2.42
CA ALA A 86 -15.35 7.00 -3.64
C ALA A 86 -16.26 8.15 -4.12
N PHE A 87 -16.34 8.34 -5.44
CA PHE A 87 -17.08 9.43 -6.07
C PHE A 87 -18.44 8.96 -6.58
N LEU A 88 -19.50 9.56 -6.08
CA LEU A 88 -20.87 9.34 -6.58
C LEU A 88 -21.09 10.08 -7.90
N PRO A 89 -21.99 9.60 -8.79
CA PRO A 89 -22.23 10.25 -10.08
C PRO A 89 -22.78 11.68 -10.00
N ASP A 90 -23.35 12.08 -8.87
CA ASP A 90 -23.81 13.44 -8.60
C ASP A 90 -22.71 14.39 -8.12
N GLY A 91 -21.47 13.91 -8.05
CA GLY A 91 -20.30 14.65 -7.59
C GLY A 91 -20.12 14.63 -6.06
N ALA A 92 -20.99 13.98 -5.30
CA ALA A 92 -20.75 13.76 -3.89
C ALA A 92 -19.66 12.69 -3.68
N MET A 93 -19.01 12.73 -2.53
CA MET A 93 -17.92 11.83 -2.19
C MET A 93 -18.26 11.07 -0.92
N LEU A 94 -18.10 9.75 -0.95
CA LEU A 94 -18.17 8.89 0.22
C LEU A 94 -16.76 8.71 0.78
N ILE A 95 -16.59 8.92 2.08
CA ILE A 95 -15.28 8.81 2.76
C ILE A 95 -15.45 7.89 3.97
N THR A 96 -14.64 6.84 4.05
CA THR A 96 -14.58 6.00 5.24
C THR A 96 -13.69 6.63 6.30
N GLU A 97 -14.14 6.60 7.54
CA GLU A 97 -13.34 6.88 8.72
C GLU A 97 -13.11 5.57 9.48
N ARG A 98 -11.86 5.32 9.86
CA ARG A 98 -11.43 4.01 10.41
C ARG A 98 -12.24 3.58 11.63
N ALA A 99 -12.73 4.53 12.42
CA ALA A 99 -13.57 4.26 13.60
C ALA A 99 -14.94 3.64 13.29
N GLY A 100 -15.31 3.47 12.00
CA GLY A 100 -16.56 2.84 11.59
C GLY A 100 -17.61 3.81 11.07
N ARG A 101 -17.24 5.02 10.70
CA ARG A 101 -18.17 5.97 10.09
C ARG A 101 -17.94 6.07 8.58
N LEU A 102 -19.01 6.14 7.84
CA LEU A 102 -19.00 6.56 6.43
C LEU A 102 -19.52 7.99 6.37
N ARG A 103 -18.73 8.88 5.78
CA ARG A 103 -19.03 10.30 5.67
C ARG A 103 -19.38 10.67 4.24
N VAL A 104 -20.12 11.74 4.07
CA VAL A 104 -20.45 12.32 2.76
C VAL A 104 -19.91 13.75 2.68
N VAL A 105 -19.24 14.07 1.57
CA VAL A 105 -18.89 15.44 1.20
C VAL A 105 -19.74 15.83 -0.02
N ARG A 106 -20.51 16.92 0.08
CA ARG A 106 -21.38 17.44 -0.98
C ARG A 106 -21.05 18.91 -1.22
N LYS A 107 -20.77 19.26 -2.48
CA LYS A 107 -20.46 20.67 -2.83
C LYS A 107 -19.40 21.28 -1.91
N ASP A 108 -18.32 20.54 -1.74
CA ASP A 108 -17.17 20.92 -0.90
C ASP A 108 -17.51 21.16 0.59
N ARG A 109 -18.55 20.47 1.10
CA ARG A 109 -18.94 20.51 2.52
C ARG A 109 -19.14 19.11 3.06
N LEU A 110 -18.55 18.86 4.23
CA LEU A 110 -18.78 17.63 4.99
C LEU A 110 -20.18 17.66 5.60
N ASP A 111 -21.00 16.66 5.28
CA ASP A 111 -22.29 16.49 5.94
C ASP A 111 -22.04 16.23 7.45
N PRO A 112 -22.79 16.87 8.36
CA PRO A 112 -22.55 16.74 9.80
C PRO A 112 -22.79 15.31 10.30
N GLU A 113 -23.82 14.65 9.78
CA GLU A 113 -24.21 13.31 10.20
C GLU A 113 -23.53 12.23 9.34
N PRO A 114 -23.05 11.14 9.96
CA PRO A 114 -22.53 10.00 9.21
C PRO A 114 -23.66 9.24 8.51
N VAL A 115 -23.30 8.51 7.45
CA VAL A 115 -24.20 7.64 6.69
C VAL A 115 -24.65 6.47 7.58
N ALA A 116 -25.94 6.23 7.64
CA ALA A 116 -26.54 5.08 8.31
C ALA A 116 -26.32 3.78 7.50
N GLY A 117 -26.39 2.62 8.17
CA GLY A 117 -26.30 1.30 7.54
C GLY A 117 -24.87 0.76 7.37
N VAL A 118 -23.89 1.42 7.97
CA VAL A 118 -22.51 0.90 8.09
C VAL A 118 -22.52 -0.23 9.14
N PRO A 119 -21.80 -1.34 8.91
CA PRO A 119 -21.72 -2.43 9.87
C PRO A 119 -20.92 -2.05 11.13
N ASP A 120 -21.13 -2.78 12.21
CA ASP A 120 -20.26 -2.68 13.38
C ASP A 120 -18.84 -3.13 13.01
N VAL A 121 -17.83 -2.37 13.42
CA VAL A 121 -16.44 -2.63 13.09
C VAL A 121 -15.60 -2.86 14.35
N HIS A 122 -14.63 -3.75 14.26
CA HIS A 122 -13.58 -3.89 15.25
C HIS A 122 -12.47 -2.88 14.95
N THR A 123 -12.11 -2.02 15.90
CA THR A 123 -11.11 -0.95 15.75
C THR A 123 -9.79 -1.23 16.46
N GLY A 124 -9.55 -2.47 16.90
CA GLY A 124 -8.35 -2.86 17.64
C GLY A 124 -7.29 -3.51 16.74
N GLY A 125 -7.04 -4.78 17.02
CA GLY A 125 -5.96 -5.57 16.41
C GLY A 125 -4.63 -5.35 17.12
N SER A 126 -3.64 -6.20 16.84
CA SER A 126 -2.34 -6.20 17.51
C SER A 126 -1.56 -4.89 17.36
N ARG A 127 -1.88 -4.11 16.32
CA ARG A 127 -1.26 -2.80 16.05
C ARG A 127 -2.23 -1.62 16.11
N GLY A 128 -3.48 -1.86 16.50
CA GLY A 128 -4.50 -0.82 16.54
C GLY A 128 -4.89 -0.23 15.17
N LEU A 129 -4.71 -1.00 14.10
CA LEU A 129 -4.92 -0.52 12.72
C LEU A 129 -6.20 -1.07 12.06
N GLN A 130 -7.00 -1.85 12.80
CA GLN A 130 -8.26 -2.38 12.31
C GLN A 130 -9.37 -1.31 12.32
N GLY A 131 -10.42 -1.52 11.53
CA GLY A 131 -11.55 -0.60 11.46
C GLY A 131 -12.35 -0.76 10.17
N LEU A 132 -13.07 0.30 9.80
CA LEU A 132 -13.65 0.48 8.47
C LEU A 132 -12.55 0.90 7.51
N MET A 133 -12.40 0.16 6.40
CA MET A 133 -11.30 0.34 5.48
C MET A 133 -11.78 1.00 4.17
N ASP A 134 -11.89 0.23 3.11
CA ASP A 134 -12.16 0.77 1.78
C ASP A 134 -13.66 0.95 1.49
N VAL A 135 -13.95 1.89 0.63
CA VAL A 135 -15.25 2.05 -0.01
C VAL A 135 -15.07 2.06 -1.53
N ALA A 136 -15.85 1.23 -2.22
CA ALA A 136 -15.86 1.18 -3.67
C ALA A 136 -17.27 1.16 -4.22
N LEU A 137 -17.50 1.82 -5.38
CA LEU A 137 -18.73 1.71 -6.12
C LEU A 137 -18.63 0.57 -7.12
N HIS A 138 -19.73 -0.11 -7.36
CA HIS A 138 -19.82 -1.09 -8.44
C HIS A 138 -19.57 -0.40 -9.81
N PRO A 139 -18.88 -1.02 -10.79
CA PRO A 139 -18.67 -0.40 -12.12
C PRO A 139 -19.96 0.02 -12.84
N ARG A 140 -21.09 -0.63 -12.53
CA ARG A 140 -22.44 -0.27 -13.04
C ARG A 140 -23.29 0.42 -11.96
N PHE A 141 -22.68 1.24 -11.13
CA PHE A 141 -23.34 1.90 -9.99
C PHE A 141 -24.59 2.68 -10.40
N THR A 142 -24.58 3.37 -11.55
CA THR A 142 -25.77 4.10 -12.05
C THR A 142 -26.99 3.22 -12.33
N GLN A 143 -26.80 1.90 -12.42
CA GLN A 143 -27.86 0.92 -12.65
C GLN A 143 -28.30 0.21 -11.37
N ASN A 144 -27.35 -0.11 -10.49
CA ASN A 144 -27.61 -0.97 -9.32
C ASN A 144 -27.42 -0.29 -7.97
N HIS A 145 -26.80 0.89 -7.95
CA HIS A 145 -26.51 1.66 -6.73
C HIS A 145 -25.69 0.88 -5.67
N TRP A 146 -24.93 -0.14 -6.06
CA TRP A 146 -24.18 -0.96 -5.11
C TRP A 146 -22.90 -0.27 -4.66
N VAL A 147 -22.74 -0.27 -3.33
CA VAL A 147 -21.56 0.17 -2.60
C VAL A 147 -20.96 -1.02 -1.88
N TYR A 148 -19.64 -1.12 -1.92
CA TYR A 148 -18.87 -2.15 -1.23
C TYR A 148 -18.01 -1.51 -0.15
N LEU A 149 -17.98 -2.15 1.00
CA LEU A 149 -17.08 -1.78 2.10
C LEU A 149 -16.20 -2.96 2.45
N THR A 150 -14.91 -2.72 2.69
CA THR A 150 -14.11 -3.65 3.48
C THR A 150 -14.01 -3.14 4.90
N TYR A 151 -14.06 -4.06 5.85
CA TYR A 151 -14.00 -3.73 7.26
C TYR A 151 -13.53 -4.93 8.07
N HIS A 152 -13.16 -4.68 9.31
CA HIS A 152 -12.84 -5.74 10.26
C HIS A 152 -14.08 -6.08 11.08
N LYS A 153 -14.69 -7.23 10.73
CA LYS A 153 -15.86 -7.75 11.45
C LYS A 153 -15.44 -8.25 12.82
N PRO A 154 -16.11 -7.81 13.91
CA PRO A 154 -15.83 -8.31 15.25
C PRO A 154 -15.99 -9.83 15.32
N THR A 155 -15.05 -10.51 15.97
CA THR A 155 -15.11 -11.95 16.24
C THR A 155 -15.23 -12.23 17.73
N SER A 156 -15.66 -13.44 18.09
CA SER A 156 -15.76 -13.86 19.50
C SER A 156 -14.43 -13.83 20.26
N ASN A 157 -13.31 -13.80 19.56
CA ASN A 157 -11.96 -13.80 20.15
C ASN A 157 -11.42 -12.39 20.40
N GLY A 158 -12.22 -11.34 20.22
CA GLY A 158 -11.82 -9.96 20.48
C GLY A 158 -10.84 -9.39 19.43
N VAL A 159 -10.81 -9.96 18.23
CA VAL A 159 -10.05 -9.48 17.07
C VAL A 159 -10.99 -9.34 15.88
N GLY A 160 -10.63 -8.50 14.91
CA GLY A 160 -11.41 -8.33 13.69
C GLY A 160 -10.95 -9.25 12.58
N ALA A 161 -11.88 -9.71 11.75
CA ALA A 161 -11.61 -10.45 10.51
C ALA A 161 -11.97 -9.61 9.30
N THR A 162 -11.08 -9.56 8.30
CA THR A 162 -11.36 -8.83 7.05
C THR A 162 -12.58 -9.40 6.35
N THR A 163 -13.57 -8.55 6.12
CA THR A 163 -14.88 -8.89 5.57
C THR A 163 -15.24 -7.88 4.48
N VAL A 164 -15.96 -8.32 3.46
CA VAL A 164 -16.54 -7.47 2.41
C VAL A 164 -18.06 -7.44 2.56
N MET A 165 -18.60 -6.25 2.76
CA MET A 165 -20.03 -5.98 2.73
C MET A 165 -20.42 -5.36 1.40
N ARG A 166 -21.59 -5.73 0.86
CA ARG A 166 -22.28 -5.02 -0.21
C ARG A 166 -23.60 -4.46 0.29
N ALA A 167 -23.88 -3.22 -0.05
CA ALA A 167 -25.14 -2.54 0.26
C ALA A 167 -25.64 -1.75 -0.94
N THR A 168 -26.88 -1.30 -0.89
CA THR A 168 -27.49 -0.38 -1.86
C THR A 168 -27.46 1.04 -1.31
N TRP A 169 -26.94 1.99 -2.08
CA TRP A 169 -27.01 3.42 -1.77
C TRP A 169 -28.38 3.98 -2.19
N ASN A 170 -29.15 4.49 -1.25
CA ASN A 170 -30.46 5.07 -1.52
C ASN A 170 -30.49 6.60 -1.67
N GLY A 171 -29.28 7.23 -1.71
CA GLY A 171 -29.12 8.69 -1.78
C GLY A 171 -28.71 9.33 -0.44
N SER A 172 -28.93 8.65 0.69
CA SER A 172 -28.61 9.16 2.03
C SER A 172 -28.06 8.10 2.99
N ALA A 173 -28.36 6.82 2.75
CA ALA A 173 -27.99 5.71 3.62
C ALA A 173 -27.60 4.47 2.80
N LEU A 174 -26.89 3.55 3.44
CA LEU A 174 -26.70 2.19 2.97
C LEU A 174 -27.86 1.32 3.44
N VAL A 175 -28.56 0.69 2.52
CA VAL A 175 -29.68 -0.22 2.81
C VAL A 175 -29.37 -1.61 2.26
N GLU A 176 -30.09 -2.63 2.73
CA GLU A 176 -29.92 -4.03 2.28
C GLU A 176 -28.47 -4.53 2.41
N GLY A 177 -27.74 -4.02 3.41
CA GLY A 177 -26.36 -4.38 3.67
C GLY A 177 -26.23 -5.85 4.03
N ARG A 178 -25.27 -6.55 3.39
CA ARG A 178 -24.95 -7.94 3.69
C ARG A 178 -23.48 -8.23 3.46
N ASP A 179 -22.91 -9.07 4.29
CA ASP A 179 -21.60 -9.62 4.06
C ASP A 179 -21.65 -10.60 2.89
N ILE A 180 -20.81 -10.37 1.90
CA ILE A 180 -20.72 -11.20 0.70
C ILE A 180 -19.46 -12.06 0.69
N PHE A 181 -18.47 -11.70 1.50
CA PHE A 181 -17.25 -12.47 1.67
C PHE A 181 -16.66 -12.23 3.06
N GLU A 182 -16.45 -13.33 3.79
CA GLU A 182 -15.75 -13.33 5.08
C GLU A 182 -14.46 -14.13 4.91
N SER A 183 -13.31 -13.47 5.08
CA SER A 183 -12.02 -14.13 4.87
C SER A 183 -11.68 -15.16 5.95
N GLY A 184 -12.19 -14.97 7.17
CA GLY A 184 -11.74 -15.69 8.35
C GLY A 184 -10.29 -15.35 8.76
N ALA A 185 -9.63 -14.49 8.00
CA ALA A 185 -8.29 -14.03 8.32
C ALA A 185 -8.37 -12.94 9.40
N VAL A 186 -8.03 -13.28 10.62
CA VAL A 186 -8.06 -12.40 11.77
C VAL A 186 -6.72 -11.68 11.96
N ASP A 187 -6.75 -10.56 12.69
CA ASP A 187 -5.59 -9.72 13.01
C ASP A 187 -4.83 -9.18 11.78
N THR A 188 -5.57 -9.03 10.69
CA THR A 188 -5.11 -8.33 9.48
C THR A 188 -5.28 -6.82 9.65
N GLU A 189 -4.61 -6.01 8.82
CA GLU A 189 -4.60 -4.54 9.00
C GLU A 189 -5.32 -3.82 7.87
N ALA A 190 -4.69 -3.70 6.71
CA ALA A 190 -5.25 -2.99 5.57
C ALA A 190 -6.09 -3.91 4.67
N SER A 191 -7.04 -3.31 3.98
CA SER A 191 -7.78 -3.95 2.89
C SER A 191 -8.24 -2.91 1.88
N ARG A 192 -8.19 -3.25 0.59
CA ARG A 192 -8.66 -2.43 -0.54
C ARG A 192 -9.50 -3.25 -1.49
N ILE A 193 -10.40 -2.57 -2.20
CA ILE A 193 -11.25 -3.14 -3.25
C ILE A 193 -10.94 -2.44 -4.58
N ALA A 194 -10.78 -3.22 -5.64
CA ALA A 194 -10.81 -2.70 -7.00
C ALA A 194 -11.59 -3.65 -7.91
N PHE A 195 -12.17 -3.10 -8.98
CA PHE A 195 -12.86 -3.87 -9.99
C PHE A 195 -12.08 -3.86 -11.30
N ASP A 196 -12.02 -5.00 -11.98
CA ASP A 196 -11.54 -5.05 -13.36
C ASP A 196 -12.64 -4.65 -14.35
N ARG A 197 -12.27 -4.51 -15.63
CA ARG A 197 -13.19 -4.15 -16.72
C ARG A 197 -14.32 -5.17 -16.94
N ARG A 198 -14.17 -6.40 -16.43
CA ARG A 198 -15.19 -7.45 -16.50
C ARG A 198 -16.10 -7.46 -15.28
N GLY A 199 -15.87 -6.55 -14.33
CA GLY A 199 -16.62 -6.45 -13.08
C GLY A 199 -16.22 -7.49 -12.03
N MET A 200 -15.06 -8.15 -12.18
CA MET A 200 -14.50 -8.97 -11.13
C MET A 200 -13.93 -8.08 -10.03
N MET A 201 -14.25 -8.41 -8.80
CA MET A 201 -13.79 -7.72 -7.61
C MET A 201 -12.48 -8.32 -7.09
N TYR A 202 -11.50 -7.48 -6.85
CA TYR A 202 -10.24 -7.84 -6.20
C TYR A 202 -10.20 -7.20 -4.83
N VAL A 203 -9.76 -7.97 -3.83
CA VAL A 203 -9.67 -7.51 -2.45
C VAL A 203 -8.30 -7.86 -1.90
N SER A 204 -7.57 -6.86 -1.39
CA SER A 204 -6.34 -7.11 -0.66
C SER A 204 -6.65 -7.48 0.79
N ILE A 205 -5.98 -8.49 1.31
CA ILE A 205 -6.07 -8.92 2.70
C ILE A 205 -4.64 -8.97 3.23
N SER A 206 -4.30 -8.07 4.14
CA SER A 206 -2.94 -7.98 4.66
C SER A 206 -2.53 -9.23 5.45
N ALA A 207 -1.23 -9.46 5.58
CA ALA A 207 -0.69 -10.40 6.55
C ALA A 207 -0.71 -9.78 7.95
N PRO A 208 -0.88 -10.58 9.00
CA PRO A 208 -0.73 -10.10 10.36
C PRO A 208 0.75 -9.75 10.66
N GLY A 209 0.97 -9.05 11.75
CA GLY A 209 2.30 -8.78 12.27
C GLY A 209 3.04 -10.02 12.79
N SER A 210 4.28 -9.84 13.24
CA SER A 210 5.04 -10.90 13.91
C SER A 210 4.29 -11.36 15.19
N PRO A 211 4.30 -12.67 15.51
CA PRO A 211 5.03 -13.76 14.86
C PRO A 211 4.28 -14.42 13.69
N GLN A 212 3.09 -14.00 13.35
CA GLN A 212 2.19 -14.69 12.42
C GLN A 212 2.43 -14.36 10.94
N VAL A 213 3.49 -13.65 10.60
CA VAL A 213 3.81 -13.20 9.22
C VAL A 213 3.84 -14.33 8.19
N ARG A 214 4.16 -15.55 8.60
CA ARG A 214 4.24 -16.73 7.72
C ARG A 214 2.89 -17.15 7.14
N ARG A 215 1.78 -16.69 7.68
CA ARG A 215 0.43 -16.92 7.14
C ARG A 215 0.31 -16.42 5.69
N ALA A 216 1.09 -15.42 5.29
CA ALA A 216 1.15 -14.95 3.90
C ALA A 216 1.57 -16.05 2.91
N GLN A 217 2.33 -17.07 3.36
CA GLN A 217 2.76 -18.21 2.55
C GLN A 217 1.87 -19.45 2.71
N ASP A 218 0.90 -19.43 3.63
CA ASP A 218 -0.03 -20.54 3.81
C ASP A 218 -1.14 -20.45 2.74
N PRO A 219 -1.22 -21.40 1.82
CA PRO A 219 -2.26 -21.40 0.77
C PRO A 219 -3.67 -21.66 1.32
N ASN A 220 -3.79 -22.19 2.53
CA ASN A 220 -5.08 -22.42 3.20
C ASN A 220 -5.53 -21.28 4.11
N ASP A 221 -4.89 -20.12 3.98
CA ASP A 221 -5.22 -18.90 4.73
C ASP A 221 -5.37 -17.72 3.76
N TYR A 222 -6.34 -16.83 4.01
CA TYR A 222 -6.49 -15.64 3.20
C TYR A 222 -5.60 -14.46 3.65
N ALA A 223 -4.91 -14.55 4.79
CA ALA A 223 -3.97 -13.52 5.22
C ALA A 223 -2.78 -13.40 4.25
N GLY A 224 -2.43 -12.17 3.86
CA GLY A 224 -1.35 -11.88 2.90
C GLY A 224 -1.68 -12.35 1.47
N LYS A 225 -2.93 -12.14 1.05
CA LYS A 225 -3.43 -12.55 -0.28
C LYS A 225 -4.17 -11.42 -0.95
N ILE A 226 -4.16 -11.46 -2.28
CA ILE A 226 -5.21 -10.82 -3.07
C ILE A 226 -6.23 -11.91 -3.39
N VAL A 227 -7.49 -11.66 -3.08
CA VAL A 227 -8.61 -12.53 -3.50
C VAL A 227 -9.34 -11.93 -4.70
N ARG A 228 -9.84 -12.79 -5.59
CA ARG A 228 -10.66 -12.40 -6.73
C ARG A 228 -12.01 -13.06 -6.64
N LEU A 229 -13.05 -12.26 -6.70
CA LEU A 229 -14.46 -12.63 -6.47
C LEU A 229 -15.34 -12.06 -7.59
N ARG A 230 -16.56 -12.60 -7.73
CA ARG A 230 -17.63 -11.91 -8.43
C ARG A 230 -18.20 -10.79 -7.57
N ASP A 231 -19.01 -9.95 -8.16
CA ASP A 231 -19.71 -8.82 -7.51
C ASP A 231 -20.71 -9.25 -6.40
N ASP A 232 -21.04 -10.54 -6.33
CA ASP A 232 -21.88 -11.14 -5.29
C ASP A 232 -21.09 -11.88 -4.20
N GLY A 233 -19.74 -11.85 -4.28
CA GLY A 233 -18.83 -12.53 -3.36
C GLY A 233 -18.53 -13.97 -3.73
N THR A 234 -19.19 -14.54 -4.77
CA THR A 234 -18.90 -15.90 -5.21
C THR A 234 -17.55 -16.02 -5.92
N ILE A 235 -16.97 -17.20 -5.88
CA ILE A 235 -15.64 -17.46 -6.43
C ILE A 235 -15.75 -17.78 -7.93
N PRO A 236 -15.02 -17.06 -8.80
CA PRO A 236 -14.96 -17.37 -10.22
C PRO A 236 -14.32 -18.74 -10.48
N SER A 237 -14.88 -19.50 -11.42
CA SER A 237 -14.34 -20.84 -11.78
C SER A 237 -13.00 -20.78 -12.51
N ASP A 238 -12.60 -19.62 -13.00
CA ASP A 238 -11.31 -19.37 -13.65
C ASP A 238 -10.24 -18.79 -12.71
N ASN A 239 -10.46 -18.84 -11.38
CA ASN A 239 -9.43 -18.49 -10.41
C ASN A 239 -8.26 -19.48 -10.44
N PRO A 240 -7.01 -19.02 -10.24
CA PRO A 240 -5.81 -19.85 -10.48
C PRO A 240 -5.70 -21.06 -9.55
N PHE A 241 -6.37 -21.04 -8.39
CA PHE A 241 -6.28 -22.10 -7.37
C PHE A 241 -7.61 -22.79 -7.09
N VAL A 242 -8.66 -22.55 -7.87
CA VAL A 242 -10.03 -23.02 -7.60
C VAL A 242 -10.11 -24.56 -7.50
N GLU A 243 -9.33 -25.27 -8.30
CA GLU A 243 -9.28 -26.74 -8.33
C GLU A 243 -8.08 -27.34 -7.56
N ARG A 244 -7.25 -26.45 -6.95
CA ARG A 244 -6.02 -26.91 -6.30
C ARG A 244 -6.25 -27.32 -4.85
N VAL A 245 -6.07 -28.61 -4.56
CA VAL A 245 -6.20 -29.14 -3.21
C VAL A 245 -5.24 -28.45 -2.24
N GLY A 246 -5.73 -28.06 -1.06
CA GLY A 246 -4.93 -27.36 -0.04
C GLY A 246 -4.82 -25.86 -0.24
N TYR A 247 -5.48 -25.30 -1.27
CA TYR A 247 -5.54 -23.86 -1.51
C TYR A 247 -6.96 -23.34 -1.27
N LYS A 248 -7.07 -22.15 -0.71
CA LYS A 248 -8.33 -21.41 -0.69
C LYS A 248 -8.68 -20.97 -2.12
N PRO A 249 -9.89 -21.30 -2.62
CA PRO A 249 -10.22 -21.12 -4.03
C PRO A 249 -10.37 -19.64 -4.46
N GLY A 250 -10.58 -18.72 -3.52
CA GLY A 250 -10.67 -17.28 -3.79
C GLY A 250 -9.32 -16.59 -4.02
N ILE A 251 -8.20 -17.26 -3.73
CA ILE A 251 -6.86 -16.67 -3.88
C ILE A 251 -6.57 -16.38 -5.36
N PHE A 252 -6.16 -15.14 -5.64
CA PHE A 252 -5.65 -14.71 -6.93
C PHE A 252 -4.12 -14.68 -6.92
N THR A 253 -3.53 -14.07 -5.89
CA THR A 253 -2.08 -14.03 -5.63
C THR A 253 -1.80 -14.22 -4.15
N MET A 254 -0.56 -14.54 -3.78
CA MET A 254 -0.16 -14.79 -2.40
C MET A 254 1.20 -14.18 -2.07
N GLY A 255 1.56 -14.17 -0.79
CA GLY A 255 2.86 -13.67 -0.37
C GLY A 255 2.94 -12.16 -0.27
N HIS A 256 1.82 -11.48 0.00
CA HIS A 256 1.73 -10.05 0.27
C HIS A 256 1.88 -9.75 1.76
N ARG A 257 2.44 -8.57 2.06
CA ARG A 257 2.54 -8.12 3.45
C ARG A 257 1.37 -7.23 3.87
N ASN A 258 1.23 -6.06 3.29
CA ASN A 258 0.26 -5.08 3.75
C ASN A 258 -0.16 -4.17 2.61
N GLY A 259 -1.11 -4.65 1.80
CA GLY A 259 -1.64 -3.96 0.64
C GLY A 259 -2.51 -2.77 1.02
N HIS A 260 -2.09 -1.57 0.64
CA HIS A 260 -2.75 -0.30 0.97
C HIS A 260 -3.35 0.43 -0.23
N GLY A 261 -3.03 0.02 -1.44
CA GLY A 261 -3.61 0.54 -2.67
C GLY A 261 -3.86 -0.59 -3.65
N LEU A 262 -4.92 -0.49 -4.43
CA LEU A 262 -5.30 -1.46 -5.44
C LEU A 262 -5.99 -0.74 -6.59
N ALA A 263 -5.49 -0.89 -7.81
CA ALA A 263 -6.07 -0.26 -8.99
C ALA A 263 -5.83 -1.09 -10.24
N ALA A 264 -6.80 -1.09 -11.17
CA ALA A 264 -6.58 -1.65 -12.50
C ALA A 264 -5.85 -0.64 -13.38
N ASN A 265 -4.78 -1.10 -14.04
CA ASN A 265 -4.11 -0.28 -15.06
C ASN A 265 -5.09 0.02 -16.20
N PRO A 266 -5.29 1.30 -16.54
CA PRO A 266 -6.33 1.69 -17.51
C PRO A 266 -6.02 1.26 -18.95
N GLU A 267 -4.79 0.93 -19.28
CA GLU A 267 -4.40 0.47 -20.62
C GLU A 267 -4.35 -1.05 -20.71
N THR A 268 -3.60 -1.71 -19.79
CA THR A 268 -3.40 -3.15 -19.87
C THR A 268 -4.55 -3.94 -19.23
N GLY A 269 -5.28 -3.33 -18.30
CA GLY A 269 -6.33 -3.99 -17.49
C GLY A 269 -5.78 -4.88 -16.38
N GLU A 270 -4.45 -4.98 -16.22
CA GLU A 270 -3.82 -5.71 -15.12
C GLU A 270 -4.08 -5.00 -13.80
N MET A 271 -4.27 -5.78 -12.75
CA MET A 271 -4.42 -5.25 -11.39
C MET A 271 -3.05 -4.93 -10.80
N TRP A 272 -2.92 -3.78 -10.18
CA TRP A 272 -1.71 -3.33 -9.49
C TRP A 272 -1.99 -3.08 -8.02
N GLU A 273 -0.99 -3.31 -7.19
CA GLU A 273 -1.05 -3.12 -5.74
C GLU A 273 0.11 -2.26 -5.25
N THR A 274 -0.14 -1.44 -4.21
CA THR A 274 0.90 -0.88 -3.36
C THR A 274 0.90 -1.62 -2.03
N GLU A 275 2.06 -2.03 -1.55
CA GLU A 275 2.20 -2.63 -0.23
C GLU A 275 3.34 -2.03 0.58
N GLN A 276 3.17 -2.05 1.91
CA GLN A 276 4.16 -1.55 2.85
C GLN A 276 5.13 -2.64 3.28
N GLY A 277 6.42 -2.37 3.13
CA GLY A 277 7.50 -3.13 3.74
C GLY A 277 7.84 -2.63 5.16
N PRO A 278 8.53 -3.45 5.97
CA PRO A 278 9.00 -3.01 7.29
C PRO A 278 10.35 -2.30 7.16
N SER A 279 10.43 -1.03 7.56
CA SER A 279 11.66 -0.22 7.56
C SER A 279 12.44 -0.25 6.23
N GLY A 280 11.73 -0.27 5.10
CA GLY A 280 12.24 -0.42 3.75
C GLY A 280 11.48 -1.51 2.99
N GLY A 281 11.54 -1.45 1.64
CA GLY A 281 10.86 -2.42 0.79
C GLY A 281 9.36 -2.21 0.71
N ASP A 282 8.88 -0.98 0.70
CA ASP A 282 7.58 -0.67 0.16
C ASP A 282 7.61 -0.94 -1.34
N GLU A 283 6.52 -1.45 -1.90
CA GLU A 283 6.51 -2.01 -3.25
C GLU A 283 5.27 -1.57 -4.04
N VAL A 284 5.46 -1.45 -5.37
CA VAL A 284 4.36 -1.53 -6.34
C VAL A 284 4.49 -2.83 -7.09
N ASN A 285 3.43 -3.61 -7.09
CA ASN A 285 3.35 -4.94 -7.68
C ASN A 285 2.33 -4.99 -8.83
N ILE A 286 2.70 -5.60 -9.96
CA ILE A 286 1.76 -5.97 -11.03
C ILE A 286 1.26 -7.38 -10.72
N LEU A 287 -0.04 -7.52 -10.48
CA LEU A 287 -0.61 -8.77 -9.98
C LEU A 287 -0.86 -9.78 -11.11
N ARG A 288 -0.19 -10.92 -11.06
CA ARG A 288 -0.30 -12.02 -12.01
C ARG A 288 -0.97 -13.23 -11.39
N PRO A 289 -1.99 -13.82 -12.05
CA PRO A 289 -2.76 -14.91 -11.46
C PRO A 289 -1.89 -16.09 -11.06
N GLY A 290 -2.03 -16.55 -9.82
CA GLY A 290 -1.31 -17.71 -9.30
C GLY A 290 0.11 -17.46 -8.80
N HIS A 291 0.60 -16.24 -8.86
CA HIS A 291 1.96 -15.89 -8.49
C HIS A 291 2.11 -15.58 -6.99
N ASN A 292 3.36 -15.74 -6.50
CA ASN A 292 3.76 -15.50 -5.10
C ASN A 292 4.72 -14.31 -5.03
N TYR A 293 4.36 -13.29 -4.26
CA TYR A 293 5.12 -12.04 -4.09
C TYR A 293 6.13 -12.09 -2.93
N GLY A 294 6.25 -13.25 -2.31
CA GLY A 294 7.41 -13.66 -1.53
C GLY A 294 7.40 -13.29 -0.05
N TRP A 295 6.58 -12.38 0.44
CA TRP A 295 6.55 -12.06 1.87
C TRP A 295 6.22 -13.28 2.74
N PRO A 296 6.91 -13.55 3.86
CA PRO A 296 8.14 -12.93 4.37
C PRO A 296 9.43 -13.69 3.96
N VAL A 297 9.39 -14.53 2.94
CA VAL A 297 10.53 -15.36 2.49
C VAL A 297 11.58 -14.49 1.79
N VAL A 298 11.13 -13.51 1.02
CA VAL A 298 11.94 -12.44 0.45
C VAL A 298 11.39 -11.08 0.87
N SER A 299 12.26 -10.10 1.06
CA SER A 299 11.92 -8.72 1.37
C SER A 299 13.14 -7.84 1.23
N PHE A 300 12.96 -6.62 0.78
CA PHE A 300 13.99 -5.57 0.80
C PHE A 300 14.13 -4.94 2.20
N GLY A 301 13.16 -5.15 3.08
CA GLY A 301 13.07 -4.52 4.39
C GLY A 301 13.84 -5.27 5.49
N ARG A 302 13.77 -4.65 6.66
CA ARG A 302 14.27 -5.20 7.91
C ARG A 302 13.20 -5.02 8.99
N ASP A 303 13.24 -5.82 10.03
CA ASP A 303 12.41 -5.55 11.20
C ASP A 303 12.67 -4.14 11.73
N TYR A 304 11.64 -3.52 12.30
CA TYR A 304 11.73 -2.12 12.76
C TYR A 304 12.92 -1.87 13.69
N TRP A 305 13.26 -2.85 14.50
CA TRP A 305 14.38 -2.78 15.48
C TRP A 305 15.30 -4.00 15.38
N GLY A 306 15.21 -4.74 14.29
CA GLY A 306 15.86 -6.03 14.14
C GLY A 306 16.66 -6.19 12.83
N PRO A 307 17.01 -7.44 12.52
CA PRO A 307 17.78 -7.79 11.34
C PRO A 307 16.96 -7.64 10.07
N LYS A 308 17.59 -7.83 8.92
CA LYS A 308 16.91 -7.99 7.63
C LYS A 308 15.91 -9.16 7.70
N ILE A 309 14.74 -9.01 7.09
CA ILE A 309 13.71 -10.05 7.00
C ILE A 309 14.25 -11.24 6.22
N SER A 310 14.95 -10.98 5.12
CA SER A 310 15.56 -12.00 4.29
C SER A 310 17.02 -11.69 3.97
N ARG A 311 17.81 -12.72 3.69
CA ARG A 311 19.20 -12.55 3.26
C ARG A 311 19.30 -11.96 1.86
N HIS A 312 18.39 -12.36 0.97
CA HIS A 312 18.29 -11.90 -0.40
C HIS A 312 16.86 -11.44 -0.68
N PRO A 313 16.67 -10.29 -1.36
CA PRO A 313 15.34 -9.79 -1.67
C PRO A 313 14.67 -10.50 -2.86
N PHE A 314 15.41 -11.32 -3.59
CA PHE A 314 14.94 -12.05 -4.78
C PHE A 314 15.05 -13.55 -4.58
N ARG A 315 14.10 -14.31 -5.14
CA ARG A 315 14.12 -15.77 -5.14
C ARG A 315 13.35 -16.32 -6.33
N SER A 316 13.92 -17.31 -7.01
CA SER A 316 13.22 -18.02 -8.10
C SER A 316 11.87 -18.56 -7.65
N GLY A 317 10.84 -18.36 -8.47
CA GLY A 317 9.44 -18.72 -8.19
C GLY A 317 8.69 -17.72 -7.32
N MET A 318 9.27 -16.55 -7.08
CA MET A 318 8.63 -15.37 -6.48
C MET A 318 8.71 -14.20 -7.43
N GLU A 319 7.66 -13.37 -7.46
CA GLU A 319 7.61 -12.19 -8.32
C GLU A 319 8.44 -11.05 -7.71
N ASP A 320 9.14 -10.37 -8.60
CA ASP A 320 9.88 -9.16 -8.25
C ASP A 320 8.94 -7.95 -8.35
N PRO A 321 9.03 -6.98 -7.43
CA PRO A 321 8.23 -5.77 -7.51
C PRO A 321 8.63 -4.90 -8.70
N SER A 322 7.67 -4.15 -9.24
CA SER A 322 7.91 -3.19 -10.33
C SER A 322 8.59 -1.91 -9.85
N VAL A 323 8.31 -1.49 -8.61
CA VAL A 323 8.90 -0.31 -7.97
C VAL A 323 9.15 -0.62 -6.50
N VAL A 324 10.30 -0.17 -5.97
CA VAL A 324 10.70 -0.37 -4.56
C VAL A 324 11.14 0.94 -3.94
N TRP A 325 10.82 1.15 -2.66
CA TRP A 325 11.34 2.26 -1.86
C TRP A 325 12.26 1.78 -0.73
N LEU A 326 13.44 2.37 -0.68
CA LEU A 326 14.45 2.21 0.37
C LEU A 326 15.06 3.59 0.69
N PRO A 327 14.67 4.19 1.84
CA PRO A 327 13.78 3.69 2.88
C PRO A 327 12.32 3.59 2.44
N SER A 328 11.47 2.91 3.24
CA SER A 328 10.02 2.94 3.07
C SER A 328 9.47 4.35 3.19
N ILE A 329 8.43 4.67 2.42
CA ILE A 329 7.64 5.89 2.59
C ILE A 329 6.30 5.63 3.26
N GLY A 330 6.00 4.37 3.61
CA GLY A 330 4.70 3.94 4.13
C GLY A 330 3.62 4.07 3.08
N LEU A 331 3.75 3.35 1.95
CA LEU A 331 2.83 3.41 0.81
C LEU A 331 1.37 3.22 1.23
N THR A 332 0.48 3.96 0.56
CA THR A 332 -0.96 3.95 0.81
C THR A 332 -1.75 3.83 -0.49
N GLY A 333 -2.89 4.52 -0.62
CA GLY A 333 -3.73 4.46 -1.81
C GLY A 333 -3.01 4.86 -3.08
N MET A 334 -3.54 4.39 -4.21
CA MET A 334 -2.96 4.61 -5.54
C MET A 334 -4.03 4.91 -6.58
N THR A 335 -3.66 5.65 -7.61
CA THR A 335 -4.47 5.87 -8.81
C THR A 335 -3.61 6.10 -10.03
N PHE A 336 -4.03 5.55 -11.17
CA PHE A 336 -3.51 5.96 -12.48
C PHE A 336 -4.25 7.22 -12.91
N TYR A 337 -3.52 8.20 -13.41
CA TYR A 337 -4.16 9.40 -13.95
C TYR A 337 -4.54 9.19 -15.43
N THR A 338 -5.82 9.40 -15.72
CA THR A 338 -6.42 9.22 -17.05
C THR A 338 -7.08 10.49 -17.58
N GLY A 339 -7.22 11.49 -16.73
CA GLY A 339 -7.89 12.75 -17.02
C GLY A 339 -7.16 13.65 -18.01
N THR A 340 -7.79 14.75 -18.35
CA THR A 340 -7.25 15.75 -19.28
C THR A 340 -6.90 17.08 -18.61
N ARG A 341 -7.17 17.21 -17.29
CA ARG A 341 -6.90 18.45 -16.54
C ARG A 341 -5.40 18.69 -16.35
N PHE A 342 -4.62 17.61 -16.28
CA PHE A 342 -3.17 17.59 -16.18
C PHE A 342 -2.59 16.77 -17.33
N PRO A 343 -2.43 17.34 -18.54
CA PRO A 343 -2.07 16.60 -19.76
C PRO A 343 -0.75 15.83 -19.64
N HIS A 344 0.25 16.40 -18.94
CA HIS A 344 1.56 15.76 -18.77
C HIS A 344 1.58 14.66 -17.68
N TRP A 345 0.47 14.46 -16.97
CA TRP A 345 0.33 13.41 -15.97
C TRP A 345 -0.41 12.17 -16.50
N GLN A 346 -0.88 12.20 -17.74
CA GLN A 346 -1.53 11.02 -18.33
C GLN A 346 -0.60 9.81 -18.26
N ARG A 347 -1.17 8.63 -17.96
CA ARG A 347 -0.46 7.35 -17.76
C ARG A 347 0.47 7.31 -16.55
N ASN A 348 0.55 8.36 -15.75
CA ASN A 348 1.35 8.30 -14.53
C ASN A 348 0.58 7.63 -13.40
N LEU A 349 1.31 6.97 -12.52
CA LEU A 349 0.78 6.41 -11.28
C LEU A 349 1.05 7.39 -10.14
N PHE A 350 0.03 7.68 -9.37
CA PHE A 350 0.13 8.44 -8.12
C PHE A 350 -0.07 7.51 -6.94
N VAL A 351 0.82 7.57 -5.96
CA VAL A 351 0.73 6.80 -4.73
C VAL A 351 0.91 7.71 -3.52
N GLY A 352 0.16 7.48 -2.47
CA GLY A 352 0.34 8.19 -1.21
C GLY A 352 1.45 7.55 -0.37
N GLY A 353 2.06 8.35 0.49
CA GLY A 353 3.06 7.92 1.48
C GLY A 353 2.82 8.59 2.82
N LEU A 354 2.94 7.82 3.90
CA LEU A 354 2.72 8.32 5.26
C LEU A 354 3.91 9.09 5.81
N ARG A 355 5.11 8.58 5.58
CA ARG A 355 6.38 9.17 6.05
C ARG A 355 7.57 8.41 5.52
N GLU A 356 8.66 9.08 5.23
CA GLU A 356 9.89 8.48 4.72
C GLU A 356 10.79 8.01 5.86
N GLY A 357 11.18 6.74 5.85
CA GLY A 357 12.14 6.17 6.81
C GLY A 357 11.75 6.33 8.28
N GLY A 358 10.47 6.58 8.58
CA GLY A 358 10.00 6.87 9.94
C GLY A 358 10.17 8.33 10.37
N LEU A 359 10.71 9.21 9.52
CA LEU A 359 10.85 10.63 9.82
C LEU A 359 9.48 11.33 9.83
N PRO A 360 9.17 12.12 10.86
CA PRO A 360 7.91 12.85 10.93
C PRO A 360 7.85 13.95 9.87
N ARG A 361 6.64 14.34 9.47
CA ARG A 361 6.36 15.44 8.52
C ARG A 361 6.96 15.24 7.12
N THR A 362 7.19 13.99 6.72
CA THR A 362 7.67 13.63 5.38
C THR A 362 6.64 12.86 4.56
N GLY A 363 5.36 12.96 4.95
CA GLY A 363 4.27 12.42 4.15
C GLY A 363 4.18 13.12 2.80
N GLN A 364 3.81 12.37 1.77
CA GLN A 364 3.97 12.82 0.39
C GLN A 364 3.04 12.08 -0.56
N ILE A 365 2.88 12.61 -1.75
CA ILE A 365 2.46 11.86 -2.92
C ILE A 365 3.70 11.57 -3.74
N GLN A 366 3.83 10.36 -4.28
CA GLN A 366 4.81 10.06 -5.31
C GLN A 366 4.11 9.93 -6.65
N ARG A 367 4.54 10.71 -7.63
CA ARG A 367 4.18 10.54 -9.04
C ARG A 367 5.24 9.69 -9.72
N ILE A 368 4.82 8.60 -10.35
CA ILE A 368 5.70 7.64 -11.01
C ILE A 368 5.43 7.67 -12.51
N VAL A 369 6.47 7.87 -13.28
CA VAL A 369 6.45 7.89 -14.74
C VAL A 369 7.02 6.58 -15.26
N PHE A 370 6.30 5.95 -16.19
CA PHE A 370 6.67 4.69 -16.79
C PHE A 370 6.96 4.85 -18.29
N ASN A 371 7.77 3.95 -18.85
CA ASN A 371 7.90 3.78 -20.30
C ASN A 371 6.71 2.97 -20.87
N ASP A 372 6.72 2.71 -22.18
CA ASP A 372 5.65 1.98 -22.87
C ASP A 372 5.51 0.51 -22.42
N SER A 373 6.54 -0.04 -21.77
CA SER A 373 6.55 -1.39 -21.19
C SER A 373 6.23 -1.40 -19.71
N TRP A 374 5.75 -0.30 -19.14
CA TRP A 374 5.43 -0.13 -17.72
C TRP A 374 6.61 -0.34 -16.78
N GLN A 375 7.84 -0.06 -17.25
CA GLN A 375 9.03 0.01 -16.40
C GLN A 375 9.20 1.45 -15.90
N GLU A 376 9.55 1.61 -14.63
CA GLU A 376 9.79 2.92 -14.02
C GLU A 376 10.90 3.68 -14.74
N LEU A 377 10.63 4.93 -15.12
CA LEU A 377 11.61 5.86 -15.64
C LEU A 377 12.09 6.82 -14.56
N ARG A 378 11.17 7.32 -13.76
CA ARG A 378 11.44 8.28 -12.67
C ARG A 378 10.25 8.39 -11.73
N ARG A 379 10.51 8.95 -10.56
CA ARG A 379 9.48 9.33 -9.60
C ARG A 379 9.72 10.74 -9.08
N GLU A 380 8.66 11.39 -8.67
CA GLU A 380 8.67 12.76 -8.14
C GLU A 380 7.89 12.80 -6.83
N PRO A 381 8.54 13.18 -5.69
CA PRO A 381 7.83 13.46 -4.45
C PRO A 381 7.13 14.83 -4.56
N MET A 382 5.90 14.89 -4.07
CA MET A 382 5.06 16.10 -4.06
C MET A 382 4.39 16.26 -2.70
N LEU A 383 4.06 17.49 -2.33
CA LEU A 383 3.30 17.86 -1.14
C LEU A 383 4.00 17.59 0.21
N MET A 384 5.30 17.35 0.23
CA MET A 384 6.05 17.15 1.49
C MET A 384 6.00 18.37 2.41
N GLU A 385 5.91 19.57 1.84
CA GLU A 385 5.80 20.85 2.54
C GLU A 385 4.55 20.96 3.42
N LEU A 386 3.52 20.16 3.14
CA LEU A 386 2.32 20.11 3.98
C LEU A 386 2.61 19.46 5.34
N GLY A 387 3.65 18.62 5.44
CA GLY A 387 3.98 17.87 6.64
C GLY A 387 2.90 16.87 7.08
N GLN A 388 1.93 16.56 6.20
CA GLN A 388 0.80 15.66 6.44
C GLN A 388 1.11 14.24 5.98
N ARG A 389 0.64 13.24 6.70
CA ARG A 389 0.63 11.86 6.22
C ARG A 389 -0.46 11.71 5.16
N ILE A 390 -0.18 11.07 4.04
CA ILE A 390 -1.16 10.87 2.97
C ILE A 390 -1.71 9.44 3.03
N ARG A 391 -3.05 9.33 3.11
CA ARG A 391 -3.76 8.05 3.23
C ARG A 391 -4.29 7.51 1.91
N ASP A 392 -4.82 8.35 1.08
CA ASP A 392 -5.39 7.94 -0.21
C ASP A 392 -5.18 9.02 -1.25
N VAL A 393 -5.04 8.61 -2.49
CA VAL A 393 -5.02 9.48 -3.66
C VAL A 393 -5.91 8.87 -4.72
N ARG A 394 -6.84 9.65 -5.27
CA ARG A 394 -7.80 9.21 -6.29
C ARG A 394 -7.99 10.27 -7.35
N GLU A 395 -8.18 9.84 -8.58
CA GLU A 395 -8.69 10.70 -9.64
C GLU A 395 -10.21 10.82 -9.50
N GLY A 396 -10.70 12.06 -9.46
CA GLY A 396 -12.13 12.36 -9.46
C GLY A 396 -12.73 12.31 -10.86
N PRO A 397 -14.07 12.21 -10.97
CA PRO A 397 -14.76 12.20 -12.26
C PRO A 397 -14.61 13.51 -13.06
N ASP A 398 -14.17 14.58 -12.42
CA ASP A 398 -13.82 15.87 -13.01
C ASP A 398 -12.38 15.96 -13.55
N GLY A 399 -11.62 14.87 -13.43
CA GLY A 399 -10.23 14.78 -13.85
C GLY A 399 -9.25 15.49 -12.92
N LEU A 400 -9.66 15.83 -11.71
CA LEU A 400 -8.79 16.38 -10.66
C LEU A 400 -8.29 15.24 -9.74
N LEU A 401 -7.21 15.50 -9.01
CA LEU A 401 -6.71 14.57 -8.01
C LEU A 401 -7.21 14.96 -6.62
N TYR A 402 -7.74 13.99 -5.90
CA TYR A 402 -8.21 14.12 -4.52
C TYR A 402 -7.31 13.31 -3.58
N VAL A 403 -7.04 13.88 -2.41
CA VAL A 403 -6.07 13.37 -1.46
C VAL A 403 -6.67 13.35 -0.07
N LEU A 404 -6.61 12.22 0.63
CA LEU A 404 -6.94 12.14 2.04
C LEU A 404 -5.66 12.18 2.87
N THR A 405 -5.63 13.01 3.90
CA THR A 405 -4.59 12.93 4.93
C THR A 405 -4.86 11.76 5.88
N ALA A 406 -3.85 11.31 6.62
CA ALA A 406 -3.95 10.16 7.54
C ALA A 406 -3.93 10.59 9.01
N GLU A 407 -4.35 11.81 9.29
CA GLU A 407 -4.28 12.40 10.63
C GLU A 407 -5.53 12.07 11.45
N ASP A 408 -5.44 12.23 12.77
CA ASP A 408 -6.59 12.05 13.67
C ASP A 408 -7.66 13.12 13.40
N ASP A 409 -7.25 14.33 13.08
CA ASP A 409 -8.07 15.39 12.48
C ASP A 409 -7.64 15.58 11.03
N GLY A 410 -8.13 14.69 10.18
CA GLY A 410 -7.76 14.61 8.79
C GLY A 410 -8.57 15.52 7.88
N ALA A 411 -8.14 15.59 6.62
CA ALA A 411 -8.73 16.43 5.60
C ALA A 411 -8.83 15.74 4.24
N LEU A 412 -9.77 16.20 3.44
CA LEU A 412 -9.86 15.97 2.01
C LEU A 412 -9.31 17.20 1.29
N LEU A 413 -8.30 16.96 0.47
CA LEU A 413 -7.65 17.95 -0.37
C LEU A 413 -7.97 17.67 -1.83
N ARG A 414 -7.93 18.71 -2.67
CA ARG A 414 -8.06 18.62 -4.12
C ARG A 414 -6.93 19.35 -4.80
N ILE A 415 -6.30 18.72 -5.78
CA ILE A 415 -5.28 19.31 -6.64
C ILE A 415 -5.96 19.75 -7.94
N GLU A 416 -5.79 21.00 -8.29
CA GLU A 416 -6.38 21.60 -9.48
C GLU A 416 -5.41 22.52 -10.22
N PRO A 417 -5.59 22.77 -11.53
CA PRO A 417 -4.88 23.83 -12.24
C PRO A 417 -5.27 25.20 -11.68
N ARG A 418 -4.28 26.10 -11.59
CA ARG A 418 -4.49 27.51 -11.18
C ARG A 418 -4.96 28.36 -12.35
#